data_8dc960c08f2559553e705abdba78a586
#
_entry.id   8dc960c08f2559553e705abdba78a586
#
_cell.length_a   1.000
_cell.length_b   1.000
_cell.length_c   1.000
_cell.angle_alpha   90.00
_cell.angle_beta   90.00
_cell.angle_gamma   90.00
#
_symmetry.space_group_name_H-M   'P 1'
#
loop_
_entity.id
_entity.type
_entity.pdbx_description
1 polymer ?
#
loop_
_entity_poly.entity_id
_entity_poly.type
_entity_poly.pdbx_seq_one_letter_code
_entity_poly.pdbx_strand_id
1 'polypeptide(L)'
;MSLPIVAIVGRPNVGKSTLFNKLIGQRLSIVEDTPGVTRDRIYAKCEWLGHEFMLVDTGGIEPESDDIILAQMRRQAELAILKADVTILVTDLKCGVTATDYEVAQMLLKSGKPIVLCVNKVDNVGEPPMELYEFYNLGLGEPFPVSSVHGHGTGDLLDEVLKYLPEENKEDDDDDSIKVAVIGKPNVGKSSIINKICGEERVIVSNIAGTTRDATDSVVENEKGKFVFIDTAGIRRKSKGLETIEKYSVLRAYMAVDRADVAVIVIDATVGFTEQDSKVAGYAHEKGKACVVAVNKWDAIEKETNTMNDFQKKLQDDFSFMSYVPFVFISAKTGLRMDKLFDTIKFVAEQNSIRIPTGRLNDVLAYATQRVQPPSDKGRRLKIYYMTQVSTKPPTFVFFVNRADLYHFSYQRYIENQIRETFGLEGTPIVFKIRERDKDDVK
;
A
#
# COMPACT_ATOMS: atom_id res chain seq x y z
N MET A 1 1.20 0.06 11.57
CA MET A 1 0.06 0.99 11.81
C MET A 1 -0.50 1.45 10.47
N SER A 2 -1.81 1.47 10.29
CA SER A 2 -2.41 2.11 9.11
C SER A 2 -2.41 3.62 9.34
N LEU A 3 -1.80 4.39 8.43
CA LEU A 3 -1.88 5.84 8.48
C LEU A 3 -3.34 6.29 8.30
N PRO A 4 -3.77 7.33 9.02
CA PRO A 4 -5.07 7.96 8.78
C PRO A 4 -5.20 8.38 7.31
N ILE A 5 -6.40 8.36 6.78
CA ILE A 5 -6.67 8.64 5.37
C ILE A 5 -7.41 9.96 5.23
N VAL A 6 -6.84 10.86 4.44
CA VAL A 6 -7.44 12.14 4.06
C VAL A 6 -7.78 12.10 2.57
N ALA A 7 -9.07 12.17 2.22
CA ALA A 7 -9.52 12.16 0.84
C ALA A 7 -9.80 13.56 0.32
N ILE A 8 -9.33 13.86 -0.89
CA ILE A 8 -9.65 15.09 -1.61
C ILE A 8 -10.80 14.81 -2.58
N VAL A 9 -11.92 15.51 -2.40
CA VAL A 9 -13.14 15.40 -3.21
C VAL A 9 -13.49 16.77 -3.80
N GLY A 10 -14.12 16.81 -4.94
CA GLY A 10 -14.58 18.05 -5.57
C GLY A 10 -14.84 17.86 -7.06
N ARG A 11 -15.52 18.79 -7.68
CA ARG A 11 -15.83 18.77 -9.12
C ARG A 11 -14.56 18.83 -9.99
N PRO A 12 -14.64 18.46 -11.26
CA PRO A 12 -13.53 18.63 -12.20
C PRO A 12 -13.06 20.10 -12.27
N ASN A 13 -11.76 20.28 -12.47
CA ASN A 13 -11.11 21.61 -12.68
C ASN A 13 -11.10 22.59 -11.49
N VAL A 14 -11.52 22.17 -10.28
CA VAL A 14 -11.35 23.00 -9.06
C VAL A 14 -9.92 23.02 -8.55
N GLY A 15 -9.03 22.18 -9.10
CA GLY A 15 -7.61 22.14 -8.74
C GLY A 15 -7.25 21.07 -7.72
N LYS A 16 -8.02 19.97 -7.60
CA LYS A 16 -7.72 18.85 -6.68
C LYS A 16 -6.31 18.30 -6.83
N SER A 17 -5.93 17.93 -8.05
CA SER A 17 -4.59 17.35 -8.31
C SER A 17 -3.48 18.37 -8.13
N THR A 18 -3.75 19.67 -8.37
CA THR A 18 -2.81 20.75 -8.07
C THR A 18 -2.62 20.89 -6.57
N LEU A 19 -3.71 20.85 -5.78
CA LEU A 19 -3.68 20.87 -4.33
C LEU A 19 -2.93 19.64 -3.81
N PHE A 20 -3.29 18.44 -4.28
CA PHE A 20 -2.64 17.20 -3.93
C PHE A 20 -1.11 17.27 -4.14
N ASN A 21 -0.67 17.67 -5.34
CA ASN A 21 0.76 17.81 -5.63
C ASN A 21 1.43 18.88 -4.76
N LYS A 22 0.73 19.96 -4.42
CA LYS A 22 1.26 21.03 -3.56
C LYS A 22 1.42 20.58 -2.12
N LEU A 23 0.44 19.87 -1.57
CA LEU A 23 0.49 19.32 -0.23
C LEU A 23 1.61 18.28 -0.11
N ILE A 24 1.81 17.46 -1.13
CA ILE A 24 2.93 16.52 -1.21
C ILE A 24 4.28 17.24 -1.29
N GLY A 25 4.40 18.36 -2.01
CA GLY A 25 5.66 19.08 -2.25
C GLY A 25 6.15 19.95 -1.08
N GLN A 26 5.40 20.16 -0.01
CA GLN A 26 5.74 21.10 1.05
C GLN A 26 6.72 20.60 2.12
N ARG A 27 7.04 19.36 2.22
CA ARG A 27 8.17 18.68 2.88
C ARG A 27 7.93 17.18 2.85
N LEU A 28 8.45 16.54 1.85
CA LEU A 28 8.44 15.10 1.77
C LEU A 28 9.85 14.54 1.71
N SER A 29 10.08 13.65 2.66
CA SER A 29 11.08 12.64 2.49
C SER A 29 10.70 11.74 1.33
N ILE A 30 11.41 11.88 0.21
CA ILE A 30 11.81 10.86 -0.75
C ILE A 30 10.66 9.94 -1.24
N VAL A 31 10.01 10.34 -2.33
CA VAL A 31 9.53 9.37 -3.32
C VAL A 31 10.74 8.99 -4.16
N GLU A 32 11.31 7.81 -3.95
CA GLU A 32 12.32 7.26 -4.85
C GLU A 32 11.70 7.09 -6.24
N ASP A 33 12.30 7.75 -7.23
CA ASP A 33 12.07 7.51 -8.66
C ASP A 33 12.56 6.11 -9.01
N THR A 34 11.68 5.12 -8.96
CA THR A 34 11.97 3.79 -9.51
C THR A 34 11.50 3.74 -10.97
N PRO A 35 12.39 3.46 -11.95
CA PRO A 35 11.99 3.36 -13.35
C PRO A 35 11.16 2.10 -13.56
N GLY A 36 9.91 2.27 -14.01
CA GLY A 36 9.04 1.16 -14.43
C GLY A 36 7.61 1.19 -13.91
N VAL A 37 7.28 2.07 -12.98
CA VAL A 37 5.91 2.21 -12.46
C VAL A 37 5.19 3.35 -13.17
N THR A 38 4.10 3.03 -13.83
CA THR A 38 3.18 4.03 -14.37
C THR A 38 2.71 4.93 -13.22
N ARG A 39 2.89 6.24 -13.39
CA ARG A 39 2.54 7.32 -12.45
C ARG A 39 1.02 7.38 -12.22
N ASP A 40 0.47 6.43 -11.49
CA ASP A 40 -0.86 6.58 -10.91
C ASP A 40 -0.73 7.35 -9.59
N ARG A 41 -0.73 8.69 -9.71
CA ARG A 41 -0.63 9.67 -8.61
C ARG A 41 -1.92 9.74 -7.80
N ILE A 42 -2.38 8.62 -7.26
CA ILE A 42 -3.66 8.58 -6.53
C ILE A 42 -3.45 8.68 -5.02
N TYR A 43 -2.27 8.28 -4.52
CA TYR A 43 -1.93 8.21 -3.10
C TYR A 43 -0.57 8.80 -2.83
N ALA A 44 -0.47 9.51 -1.71
CA ALA A 44 0.82 9.92 -1.19
C ALA A 44 0.80 9.96 0.34
N LYS A 45 1.92 9.57 0.94
CA LYS A 45 2.17 9.79 2.35
C LYS A 45 2.50 11.26 2.56
N CYS A 46 1.77 11.91 3.47
CA CYS A 46 1.99 13.28 3.91
C CYS A 46 2.42 13.30 5.37
N GLU A 47 3.26 14.24 5.72
CA GLU A 47 3.62 14.57 7.10
C GLU A 47 3.39 16.05 7.35
N TRP A 48 2.66 16.38 8.42
CA TRP A 48 2.45 17.75 8.87
C TRP A 48 2.56 17.85 10.38
N LEU A 49 3.40 18.73 10.88
CA LEU A 49 3.66 18.93 12.32
C LEU A 49 3.97 17.62 13.09
N GLY A 50 4.66 16.66 12.43
CA GLY A 50 4.99 15.37 13.03
C GLY A 50 3.89 14.31 12.95
N HIS A 51 2.72 14.63 12.38
CA HIS A 51 1.64 13.66 12.13
C HIS A 51 1.71 13.15 10.70
N GLU A 52 1.74 11.83 10.56
CA GLU A 52 1.75 11.16 9.27
C GLU A 52 0.34 10.71 8.87
N PHE A 53 -0.04 10.94 7.62
CA PHE A 53 -1.31 10.48 7.05
C PHE A 53 -1.19 10.19 5.56
N MET A 54 -2.16 9.43 5.03
CA MET A 54 -2.25 9.10 3.61
C MET A 54 -3.20 10.06 2.91
N LEU A 55 -2.70 10.86 1.99
CA LEU A 55 -3.52 11.73 1.15
C LEU A 55 -3.97 11.00 -0.12
N VAL A 56 -5.25 11.15 -0.49
CA VAL A 56 -5.87 10.46 -1.64
C VAL A 56 -6.51 11.46 -2.58
N ASP A 57 -6.06 11.52 -3.84
CA ASP A 57 -6.74 12.27 -4.90
C ASP A 57 -7.80 11.40 -5.57
N THR A 58 -9.07 11.62 -5.23
CA THR A 58 -10.18 10.87 -5.84
C THR A 58 -10.42 11.22 -7.31
N GLY A 59 -9.94 12.36 -7.78
CA GLY A 59 -10.03 12.80 -9.18
C GLY A 59 -9.13 12.03 -10.14
N GLY A 60 -8.00 11.50 -9.66
CA GLY A 60 -7.08 10.65 -10.43
C GLY A 60 -7.58 9.22 -10.66
N ILE A 61 -8.66 8.82 -10.03
CA ILE A 61 -9.22 7.45 -10.08
C ILE A 61 -10.10 7.22 -11.32
N GLU A 62 -10.54 8.29 -12.00
CA GLU A 62 -11.53 8.20 -13.06
C GLU A 62 -10.94 8.28 -14.48
N PRO A 63 -11.47 7.51 -15.47
CA PRO A 63 -11.19 7.75 -16.87
C PRO A 63 -11.85 9.05 -17.34
N GLU A 64 -11.24 9.70 -18.31
CA GLU A 64 -11.88 10.75 -19.12
C GLU A 64 -13.07 10.15 -19.87
N SER A 65 -14.24 10.14 -19.26
CA SER A 65 -15.49 9.80 -19.92
C SER A 65 -16.46 10.97 -19.75
N ASP A 66 -17.22 11.24 -20.80
CA ASP A 66 -18.23 12.31 -20.89
C ASP A 66 -19.46 12.08 -19.96
N ASP A 67 -19.33 11.24 -18.95
CA ASP A 67 -20.36 11.03 -17.94
C ASP A 67 -20.58 12.29 -17.11
N ILE A 68 -21.83 12.59 -16.88
CA ILE A 68 -22.35 13.76 -16.18
C ILE A 68 -21.50 14.05 -14.93
N ILE A 69 -20.92 15.24 -14.82
CA ILE A 69 -20.06 15.75 -13.73
C ILE A 69 -20.59 15.36 -12.35
N LEU A 70 -21.89 15.36 -12.15
CA LEU A 70 -22.55 15.00 -10.93
C LEU A 70 -22.36 13.52 -10.56
N ALA A 71 -22.38 12.60 -11.54
CA ALA A 71 -22.17 11.18 -11.30
C ALA A 71 -20.73 10.90 -10.85
N GLN A 72 -19.77 11.60 -11.42
CA GLN A 72 -18.35 11.51 -11.01
C GLN A 72 -18.15 12.02 -9.59
N MET A 73 -18.71 13.17 -9.25
CA MET A 73 -18.59 13.73 -7.90
C MET A 73 -19.29 12.88 -6.84
N ARG A 74 -20.46 12.29 -7.15
CA ARG A 74 -21.12 11.34 -6.25
C ARG A 74 -20.24 10.13 -5.95
N ARG A 75 -19.61 9.56 -6.97
CA ARG A 75 -18.67 8.44 -6.80
C ARG A 75 -17.46 8.81 -5.93
N GLN A 76 -16.88 10.00 -6.16
CA GLN A 76 -15.79 10.50 -5.33
C GLN A 76 -16.20 10.67 -3.87
N ALA A 77 -17.38 11.25 -3.64
CA ALA A 77 -17.95 11.39 -2.30
C ALA A 77 -18.20 10.04 -1.62
N GLU A 78 -18.78 9.07 -2.34
CA GLU A 78 -19.00 7.72 -1.84
C GLU A 78 -17.70 7.02 -1.42
N LEU A 79 -16.63 7.18 -2.20
CA LEU A 79 -15.31 6.67 -1.87
C LEU A 79 -14.74 7.29 -0.61
N ALA A 80 -14.78 8.62 -0.52
CA ALA A 80 -14.32 9.35 0.64
C ALA A 80 -15.10 8.92 1.89
N ILE A 81 -16.44 8.83 1.78
CA ILE A 81 -17.33 8.39 2.87
C ILE A 81 -16.97 6.98 3.35
N LEU A 82 -16.61 6.08 2.45
CA LEU A 82 -16.30 4.69 2.82
C LEU A 82 -14.95 4.53 3.52
N LYS A 83 -13.94 5.33 3.16
CA LYS A 83 -12.55 5.04 3.49
C LYS A 83 -11.79 6.14 4.22
N ALA A 84 -12.12 7.42 4.01
CA ALA A 84 -11.38 8.50 4.64
C ALA A 84 -11.77 8.69 6.11
N ASP A 85 -10.78 9.05 6.93
CA ASP A 85 -10.99 9.53 8.30
C ASP A 85 -11.42 11.00 8.27
N VAL A 86 -10.85 11.78 7.34
CA VAL A 86 -11.20 13.17 7.06
C VAL A 86 -11.37 13.39 5.57
N THR A 87 -12.36 14.17 5.15
CA THR A 87 -12.59 14.53 3.75
C THR A 87 -12.36 16.02 3.53
N ILE A 88 -11.52 16.38 2.56
CA ILE A 88 -11.37 17.76 2.09
C ILE A 88 -12.29 17.94 0.87
N LEU A 89 -13.35 18.74 1.00
CA LEU A 89 -14.16 19.17 -0.16
C LEU A 89 -13.53 20.40 -0.77
N VAL A 90 -13.04 20.27 -2.01
CA VAL A 90 -12.43 21.37 -2.77
C VAL A 90 -13.44 22.01 -3.70
N THR A 91 -13.62 23.31 -3.54
CA THR A 91 -14.46 24.18 -4.37
C THR A 91 -13.62 25.26 -5.05
N ASP A 92 -14.21 26.06 -5.92
CA ASP A 92 -13.51 27.08 -6.72
C ASP A 92 -14.14 28.45 -6.44
N LEU A 93 -13.36 29.38 -5.87
CA LEU A 93 -13.82 30.75 -5.56
C LEU A 93 -14.36 31.45 -6.81
N LYS A 94 -13.66 31.31 -7.96
CA LYS A 94 -14.01 32.06 -9.20
C LYS A 94 -15.34 31.63 -9.80
N CYS A 95 -15.78 30.40 -9.52
CA CYS A 95 -17.05 29.88 -9.99
C CYS A 95 -18.20 30.07 -8.99
N GLY A 96 -17.89 30.40 -7.74
CA GLY A 96 -18.86 30.41 -6.65
C GLY A 96 -19.40 29.03 -6.29
N VAL A 97 -20.42 28.99 -5.44
CA VAL A 97 -21.08 27.75 -5.03
C VAL A 97 -22.03 27.25 -6.11
N THR A 98 -21.89 25.99 -6.50
CA THR A 98 -22.73 25.36 -7.53
C THR A 98 -23.73 24.38 -6.92
N ALA A 99 -24.80 24.04 -7.65
CA ALA A 99 -25.78 23.04 -7.23
C ALA A 99 -25.11 21.67 -6.96
N THR A 100 -24.09 21.33 -7.74
CA THR A 100 -23.30 20.11 -7.58
C THR A 100 -22.50 20.11 -6.29
N ASP A 101 -21.93 21.26 -5.89
CA ASP A 101 -21.21 21.39 -4.62
C ASP A 101 -22.18 21.17 -3.43
N TYR A 102 -23.42 21.67 -3.51
CA TYR A 102 -24.47 21.44 -2.51
C TYR A 102 -24.84 19.96 -2.37
N GLU A 103 -25.05 19.26 -3.49
CA GLU A 103 -25.41 17.84 -3.44
C GLU A 103 -24.32 16.98 -2.81
N VAL A 104 -23.06 17.23 -3.16
CA VAL A 104 -21.91 16.52 -2.58
C VAL A 104 -21.74 16.87 -1.12
N ALA A 105 -21.85 18.14 -0.74
CA ALA A 105 -21.83 18.57 0.65
C ALA A 105 -22.90 17.83 1.49
N GLN A 106 -24.12 17.73 0.99
CA GLN A 106 -25.22 17.00 1.64
C GLN A 106 -24.92 15.48 1.80
N MET A 107 -24.30 14.86 0.81
CA MET A 107 -23.89 13.45 0.88
C MET A 107 -22.81 13.26 1.96
N LEU A 108 -21.81 14.12 1.97
CA LEU A 108 -20.73 14.08 2.96
C LEU A 108 -21.26 14.30 4.37
N LEU A 109 -22.12 15.29 4.59
CA LEU A 109 -22.76 15.57 5.90
C LEU A 109 -23.55 14.36 6.45
N LYS A 110 -24.28 13.65 5.58
CA LYS A 110 -25.03 12.45 5.98
C LYS A 110 -24.13 11.29 6.43
N SER A 111 -22.86 11.30 6.07
CA SER A 111 -21.91 10.26 6.47
C SER A 111 -21.49 10.36 7.95
N GLY A 112 -21.65 11.53 8.56
CA GLY A 112 -21.20 11.81 9.93
C GLY A 112 -19.68 11.87 10.09
N LYS A 113 -18.90 11.83 9.01
CA LYS A 113 -17.44 11.96 9.05
C LYS A 113 -17.00 13.43 9.01
N PRO A 114 -15.82 13.75 9.57
CA PRO A 114 -15.26 15.09 9.51
C PRO A 114 -15.02 15.54 8.05
N ILE A 115 -15.41 16.80 7.77
CA ILE A 115 -15.25 17.42 6.47
C ILE A 115 -14.58 18.77 6.66
N VAL A 116 -13.55 19.06 5.88
CA VAL A 116 -12.90 20.37 5.83
C VAL A 116 -13.17 21.00 4.47
N LEU A 117 -13.72 22.21 4.47
CA LEU A 117 -14.09 22.93 3.24
C LEU A 117 -12.90 23.76 2.76
N CYS A 118 -12.34 23.40 1.61
CA CYS A 118 -11.27 24.11 0.93
C CYS A 118 -11.84 24.92 -0.25
N VAL A 119 -11.70 26.24 -0.19
CA VAL A 119 -12.05 27.14 -1.30
C VAL A 119 -10.77 27.51 -2.03
N ASN A 120 -10.56 26.89 -3.19
CA ASN A 120 -9.33 27.03 -3.97
C ASN A 120 -9.40 28.20 -4.95
N LYS A 121 -8.24 28.54 -5.53
CA LYS A 121 -8.03 29.67 -6.48
C LYS A 121 -8.17 31.05 -5.84
N VAL A 122 -7.92 31.14 -4.55
CA VAL A 122 -7.78 32.40 -3.82
C VAL A 122 -6.34 32.87 -3.99
N ASP A 123 -6.06 33.55 -5.11
CA ASP A 123 -4.70 33.91 -5.50
C ASP A 123 -4.22 35.22 -4.84
N ASN A 124 -5.11 36.01 -4.26
CA ASN A 124 -4.78 37.26 -3.57
C ASN A 124 -4.29 36.99 -2.14
N VAL A 125 -3.18 37.61 -1.80
CA VAL A 125 -2.64 37.61 -0.43
C VAL A 125 -3.21 38.82 0.31
N GLY A 126 -3.88 38.60 1.44
CA GLY A 126 -4.45 39.65 2.25
C GLY A 126 -5.78 39.24 2.89
N GLU A 127 -6.68 40.22 3.08
CA GLU A 127 -8.01 39.92 3.62
C GLU A 127 -8.80 38.96 2.71
N PRO A 128 -9.52 37.98 3.31
CA PRO A 128 -10.35 37.07 2.55
C PRO A 128 -11.37 37.82 1.66
N PRO A 129 -11.53 37.43 0.40
CA PRO A 129 -12.49 38.08 -0.49
C PRO A 129 -13.93 37.87 0.02
N MET A 130 -14.82 38.85 -0.22
CA MET A 130 -16.22 38.78 0.22
C MET A 130 -16.96 37.55 -0.33
N GLU A 131 -16.60 37.10 -1.50
CA GLU A 131 -17.16 35.92 -2.16
C GLU A 131 -16.92 34.63 -1.36
N LEU A 132 -15.91 34.59 -0.50
CA LEU A 132 -15.63 33.44 0.38
C LEU A 132 -16.81 33.14 1.31
N TYR A 133 -17.54 34.17 1.75
CA TYR A 133 -18.65 34.01 2.70
C TYR A 133 -19.85 33.25 2.10
N GLU A 134 -19.99 33.19 0.79
CA GLU A 134 -21.00 32.36 0.11
C GLU A 134 -20.86 30.88 0.47
N PHE A 135 -19.64 30.41 0.67
CA PHE A 135 -19.36 29.00 0.91
C PHE A 135 -19.82 28.48 2.28
N TYR A 136 -20.11 29.36 3.23
CA TYR A 136 -20.79 28.99 4.49
C TYR A 136 -22.18 28.37 4.25
N ASN A 137 -22.83 28.71 3.14
CA ASN A 137 -24.14 28.13 2.78
C ASN A 137 -24.10 26.62 2.51
N LEU A 138 -22.92 26.04 2.31
CA LEU A 138 -22.75 24.56 2.21
C LEU A 138 -22.96 23.85 3.53
N GLY A 139 -22.93 24.55 4.66
CA GLY A 139 -23.15 23.99 6.00
C GLY A 139 -22.02 23.09 6.51
N LEU A 140 -20.79 23.24 5.96
CA LEU A 140 -19.62 22.43 6.30
C LEU A 140 -18.67 23.09 7.31
N GLY A 141 -19.08 24.20 7.91
CA GLY A 141 -18.23 24.98 8.81
C GLY A 141 -17.44 26.06 8.07
N GLU A 142 -16.27 26.40 8.60
CA GLU A 142 -15.42 27.47 8.09
C GLU A 142 -14.79 27.09 6.72
N PRO A 143 -14.93 27.97 5.69
CA PRO A 143 -14.25 27.77 4.43
C PRO A 143 -12.78 28.25 4.50
N PHE A 144 -11.83 27.35 4.19
CA PHE A 144 -10.41 27.66 4.15
C PHE A 144 -9.98 28.15 2.77
N PRO A 145 -9.58 29.45 2.66
CA PRO A 145 -9.11 30.01 1.38
C PRO A 145 -7.72 29.47 1.05
N VAL A 146 -7.58 28.86 -0.13
CA VAL A 146 -6.32 28.25 -0.58
C VAL A 146 -5.98 28.69 -2.00
N SER A 147 -4.71 28.92 -2.27
CA SER A 147 -4.15 28.94 -3.62
C SER A 147 -3.25 27.73 -3.81
N SER A 148 -3.77 26.69 -4.45
CA SER A 148 -2.99 25.48 -4.74
C SER A 148 -1.77 25.73 -5.62
N VAL A 149 -1.82 26.75 -6.49
CA VAL A 149 -0.71 27.14 -7.37
C VAL A 149 0.41 27.78 -6.56
N HIS A 150 0.08 28.73 -5.72
CA HIS A 150 1.05 29.50 -4.93
C HIS A 150 1.36 28.85 -3.57
N GLY A 151 0.49 28.00 -3.05
CA GLY A 151 0.63 27.34 -1.74
C GLY A 151 0.18 28.18 -0.57
N HIS A 152 -0.56 29.30 -0.81
CA HIS A 152 -1.12 30.10 0.26
C HIS A 152 -2.30 29.34 0.92
N GLY A 153 -2.44 29.47 2.25
CA GLY A 153 -3.53 28.87 3.04
C GLY A 153 -3.46 27.34 3.20
N THR A 154 -2.47 26.68 2.60
CA THR A 154 -2.33 25.22 2.72
C THR A 154 -1.97 24.76 4.12
N GLY A 155 -1.24 25.58 4.89
CA GLY A 155 -0.92 25.31 6.30
C GLY A 155 -2.17 25.32 7.18
N ASP A 156 -2.98 26.38 7.08
CA ASP A 156 -4.21 26.52 7.86
C ASP A 156 -5.20 25.39 7.55
N LEU A 157 -5.28 24.99 6.26
CA LEU A 157 -6.07 23.83 5.83
C LEU A 157 -5.59 22.53 6.50
N LEU A 158 -4.27 22.30 6.55
CA LEU A 158 -3.70 21.09 7.16
C LEU A 158 -3.83 21.12 8.69
N ASP A 159 -3.68 22.27 9.33
CA ASP A 159 -3.90 22.43 10.76
C ASP A 159 -5.33 22.06 11.15
N GLU A 160 -6.32 22.44 10.32
CA GLU A 160 -7.70 22.04 10.53
C GLU A 160 -7.91 20.54 10.34
N VAL A 161 -7.32 19.96 9.27
CA VAL A 161 -7.38 18.52 9.02
C VAL A 161 -6.83 17.73 10.21
N LEU A 162 -5.71 18.15 10.81
CA LEU A 162 -5.10 17.46 11.95
C LEU A 162 -6.03 17.35 13.16
N LYS A 163 -6.91 18.34 13.40
CA LYS A 163 -7.84 18.31 14.54
C LYS A 163 -8.80 17.13 14.50
N TYR A 164 -9.05 16.60 13.30
CA TYR A 164 -9.99 15.50 13.07
C TYR A 164 -9.31 14.17 12.79
N LEU A 165 -7.98 14.15 12.64
CA LEU A 165 -7.28 12.88 12.52
C LEU A 165 -7.34 12.13 13.85
N PRO A 166 -7.57 10.81 13.82
CA PRO A 166 -7.49 10.00 15.02
C PRO A 166 -6.09 10.17 15.64
N GLU A 167 -6.03 10.38 16.95
CA GLU A 167 -4.75 10.37 17.67
C GLU A 167 -4.02 9.06 17.38
N GLU A 168 -2.71 9.14 17.18
CA GLU A 168 -1.86 7.95 17.11
C GLU A 168 -1.95 7.22 18.44
N ASN A 169 -2.94 6.35 18.58
CA ASN A 169 -2.91 5.38 19.65
C ASN A 169 -1.70 4.49 19.40
N LYS A 170 -0.66 4.71 20.18
CA LYS A 170 0.42 3.75 20.42
C LYS A 170 -0.18 2.58 21.20
N GLU A 171 -1.16 1.90 20.59
CA GLU A 171 -1.65 0.64 21.12
C GLU A 171 -0.67 -0.45 20.75
N ASP A 172 -0.13 -1.01 21.78
CA ASP A 172 0.61 -2.24 21.95
C ASP A 172 0.90 -3.03 20.66
N ASP A 173 2.16 -2.99 20.26
CA ASP A 173 2.81 -3.92 19.34
C ASP A 173 2.85 -5.37 19.89
N ASP A 174 2.08 -5.65 20.94
CA ASP A 174 2.03 -6.92 21.68
C ASP A 174 0.92 -7.87 21.19
N ASP A 175 0.24 -7.55 20.07
CA ASP A 175 -0.68 -8.51 19.46
C ASP A 175 0.09 -9.39 18.46
N ASP A 176 0.48 -10.60 18.87
CA ASP A 176 1.12 -11.67 18.08
C ASP A 176 0.32 -12.07 16.81
N SER A 177 -0.68 -11.30 16.42
CA SER A 177 -1.51 -11.58 15.24
C SER A 177 -0.82 -11.17 13.95
N ILE A 178 -0.85 -12.07 12.96
CA ILE A 178 -0.35 -11.81 11.61
C ILE A 178 -1.46 -11.16 10.78
N LYS A 179 -1.23 -9.94 10.30
CA LYS A 179 -2.16 -9.21 9.43
C LYS A 179 -1.98 -9.64 7.98
N VAL A 180 -3.06 -10.14 7.36
CA VAL A 180 -3.04 -10.75 6.03
C VAL A 180 -3.96 -10.03 5.07
N ALA A 181 -3.42 -9.55 3.93
CA ALA A 181 -4.20 -9.05 2.81
C ALA A 181 -4.35 -10.13 1.73
N VAL A 182 -5.57 -10.43 1.31
CA VAL A 182 -5.85 -11.35 0.19
C VAL A 182 -6.14 -10.52 -1.06
N ILE A 183 -5.20 -10.51 -1.99
CA ILE A 183 -5.21 -9.66 -3.18
C ILE A 183 -5.19 -10.49 -4.47
N GLY A 184 -5.54 -9.88 -5.59
CA GLY A 184 -5.60 -10.52 -6.91
C GLY A 184 -6.77 -9.97 -7.72
N LYS A 185 -6.81 -10.30 -9.01
CA LYS A 185 -7.86 -9.85 -9.95
C LYS A 185 -9.27 -10.33 -9.55
N PRO A 186 -10.33 -9.78 -10.14
CA PRO A 186 -11.70 -10.27 -9.96
C PRO A 186 -11.82 -11.76 -10.33
N ASN A 187 -12.70 -12.47 -9.64
CA ASN A 187 -13.09 -13.87 -9.92
C ASN A 187 -11.98 -14.95 -9.76
N VAL A 188 -10.82 -14.64 -9.22
CA VAL A 188 -9.77 -15.65 -8.88
C VAL A 188 -10.13 -16.51 -7.66
N GLY A 189 -11.19 -16.14 -6.92
CA GLY A 189 -11.67 -16.91 -5.77
C GLY A 189 -11.27 -16.36 -4.41
N LYS A 190 -10.88 -15.06 -4.28
CA LYS A 190 -10.57 -14.42 -2.99
C LYS A 190 -11.70 -14.61 -1.96
N SER A 191 -12.94 -14.31 -2.35
CA SER A 191 -14.10 -14.47 -1.48
C SER A 191 -14.32 -15.93 -1.07
N SER A 192 -14.05 -16.87 -1.97
CA SER A 192 -14.15 -18.30 -1.67
C SER A 192 -13.09 -18.76 -0.66
N ILE A 193 -11.86 -18.23 -0.79
CA ILE A 193 -10.76 -18.49 0.18
C ILE A 193 -11.17 -17.96 1.56
N ILE A 194 -11.58 -16.70 1.65
CA ILE A 194 -12.01 -16.09 2.93
C ILE A 194 -13.21 -16.83 3.53
N ASN A 195 -14.22 -17.19 2.72
CA ASN A 195 -15.39 -17.93 3.20
C ASN A 195 -15.00 -19.32 3.69
N LYS A 196 -14.08 -20.00 3.00
CA LYS A 196 -13.58 -21.31 3.42
C LYS A 196 -12.84 -21.21 4.75
N ILE A 197 -11.93 -20.24 4.89
CA ILE A 197 -11.17 -19.95 6.12
C ILE A 197 -12.12 -19.66 7.29
N CYS A 198 -13.13 -18.80 7.08
CA CYS A 198 -14.06 -18.41 8.15
C CYS A 198 -15.15 -19.45 8.43
N GLY A 199 -15.33 -20.46 7.58
CA GLY A 199 -16.36 -21.50 7.70
C GLY A 199 -15.85 -22.83 8.26
N GLU A 200 -14.58 -22.94 8.61
CA GLU A 200 -14.02 -24.16 9.20
C GLU A 200 -14.36 -24.27 10.70
N GLU A 201 -14.85 -25.44 11.15
CA GLU A 201 -15.31 -25.69 12.54
C GLU A 201 -14.22 -25.51 13.61
N ARG A 202 -12.95 -25.46 13.21
CA ARG A 202 -11.78 -25.29 14.09
C ARG A 202 -11.30 -23.84 14.22
N VAL A 203 -12.05 -22.89 13.66
CA VAL A 203 -11.66 -21.50 13.58
C VAL A 203 -12.58 -20.63 14.43
N ILE A 204 -12.03 -19.98 15.44
CA ILE A 204 -12.77 -18.97 16.21
C ILE A 204 -12.77 -17.68 15.38
N VAL A 205 -13.92 -17.34 14.81
CA VAL A 205 -14.10 -16.06 14.10
C VAL A 205 -14.75 -15.09 15.07
N SER A 206 -14.02 -14.08 15.53
CA SER A 206 -14.59 -13.01 16.35
C SER A 206 -14.76 -11.74 15.51
N ASN A 207 -16.00 -11.32 15.34
CA ASN A 207 -16.32 -9.96 14.89
C ASN A 207 -16.35 -9.10 16.17
N ILE A 208 -15.24 -8.57 16.57
CA ILE A 208 -15.18 -7.70 17.77
C ILE A 208 -15.65 -6.31 17.37
N ALA A 209 -16.93 -6.04 17.64
CA ALA A 209 -17.47 -4.68 17.65
C ALA A 209 -16.99 -3.98 18.92
N GLY A 210 -16.11 -2.97 18.82
CA GLY A 210 -15.78 -2.12 19.97
C GLY A 210 -14.31 -1.90 20.28
N THR A 211 -13.37 -2.55 19.59
CA THR A 211 -11.96 -2.12 19.58
C THR A 211 -11.65 -1.46 18.24
N THR A 212 -10.67 -0.58 18.18
CA THR A 212 -10.21 0.26 17.06
C THR A 212 -9.85 -0.50 15.75
N ARG A 213 -10.32 -1.75 15.58
CA ARG A 213 -10.20 -2.58 14.38
C ARG A 213 -11.38 -2.30 13.47
N ASP A 214 -11.10 -2.02 12.19
CA ASP A 214 -12.15 -1.81 11.19
C ASP A 214 -13.17 -2.95 11.22
N ALA A 215 -14.47 -2.61 11.25
CA ALA A 215 -15.58 -3.57 11.18
C ALA A 215 -15.58 -4.45 9.90
N THR A 216 -14.57 -4.28 9.03
CA THR A 216 -14.37 -4.98 7.77
C THR A 216 -13.36 -6.12 7.86
N ASP A 217 -12.61 -6.25 8.96
CA ASP A 217 -11.57 -7.26 9.14
C ASP A 217 -12.15 -8.51 9.81
N SER A 218 -11.54 -9.67 9.56
CA SER A 218 -11.92 -10.94 10.19
C SER A 218 -10.75 -11.53 10.95
N VAL A 219 -10.92 -11.73 12.24
CA VAL A 219 -9.93 -12.41 13.08
C VAL A 219 -10.18 -13.91 13.02
N VAL A 220 -9.12 -14.65 12.76
CA VAL A 220 -9.10 -16.10 12.62
C VAL A 220 -8.04 -16.65 13.57
N GLU A 221 -8.44 -17.49 14.50
CA GLU A 221 -7.53 -18.13 15.43
C GLU A 221 -7.61 -19.66 15.26
N ASN A 222 -6.45 -20.29 15.11
CA ASN A 222 -6.31 -21.73 14.95
C ASN A 222 -5.03 -22.22 15.63
N GLU A 223 -4.74 -23.53 15.55
CA GLU A 223 -3.54 -24.16 16.13
C GLU A 223 -2.22 -23.53 15.63
N LYS A 224 -2.21 -22.84 14.50
CA LYS A 224 -1.01 -22.23 13.88
C LYS A 224 -0.78 -20.80 14.33
N GLY A 225 -1.78 -20.17 14.94
CA GLY A 225 -1.70 -18.81 15.47
C GLY A 225 -2.94 -17.97 15.20
N LYS A 226 -2.80 -16.67 15.44
CA LYS A 226 -3.84 -15.67 15.25
C LYS A 226 -3.57 -14.87 13.99
N PHE A 227 -4.55 -14.80 13.12
CA PHE A 227 -4.49 -14.11 11.82
C PHE A 227 -5.59 -13.08 11.73
N VAL A 228 -5.28 -11.91 11.18
CA VAL A 228 -6.26 -10.86 10.91
C VAL A 228 -6.34 -10.65 9.40
N PHE A 229 -7.40 -11.13 8.78
CA PHE A 229 -7.66 -10.93 7.35
C PHE A 229 -8.29 -9.57 7.13
N ILE A 230 -7.60 -8.70 6.39
CA ILE A 230 -7.95 -7.29 6.17
C ILE A 230 -8.99 -7.15 5.06
N ASP A 231 -9.96 -6.23 5.25
CA ASP A 231 -11.02 -5.84 4.29
C ASP A 231 -11.89 -7.02 3.78
N THR A 232 -12.17 -7.98 4.63
CA THR A 232 -12.97 -9.17 4.26
C THR A 232 -14.42 -8.84 3.92
N ALA A 233 -15.03 -7.81 4.51
CA ALA A 233 -16.39 -7.38 4.21
C ALA A 233 -16.52 -6.84 2.78
N GLY A 234 -15.50 -6.16 2.26
CA GLY A 234 -15.43 -5.74 0.86
C GLY A 234 -15.35 -6.92 -0.10
N ILE A 235 -14.71 -8.00 0.32
CA ILE A 235 -14.59 -9.25 -0.44
C ILE A 235 -15.90 -10.05 -0.40
N ARG A 236 -16.62 -10.07 0.73
CA ARG A 236 -17.88 -10.83 0.92
C ARG A 236 -19.09 -10.21 0.23
N ARG A 237 -19.21 -8.87 0.19
CA ARG A 237 -20.38 -8.16 -0.39
C ARG A 237 -20.50 -8.26 -1.91
N LYS A 238 -19.49 -8.72 -2.64
CA LYS A 238 -19.46 -8.85 -4.11
C LYS A 238 -20.40 -9.91 -4.69
N SER A 239 -21.14 -10.69 -3.89
CA SER A 239 -22.06 -11.70 -4.39
C SER A 239 -23.39 -11.14 -4.94
N LYS A 240 -23.63 -9.81 -4.87
CA LYS A 240 -24.84 -9.16 -5.39
C LYS A 240 -24.49 -7.95 -6.24
N GLY A 241 -24.21 -8.20 -7.51
CA GLY A 241 -24.31 -7.30 -8.66
C GLY A 241 -23.71 -5.90 -8.56
N LEU A 242 -22.69 -5.61 -9.39
CA LEU A 242 -22.50 -4.34 -10.11
C LEU A 242 -21.13 -4.34 -10.82
N GLU A 243 -21.12 -4.26 -12.13
CA GLU A 243 -19.97 -4.31 -13.04
C GLU A 243 -19.02 -3.07 -12.98
N THR A 244 -19.39 -2.03 -12.27
CA THR A 244 -18.62 -0.77 -12.20
C THR A 244 -17.44 -0.80 -11.20
N ILE A 245 -17.05 -1.98 -10.68
CA ILE A 245 -16.28 -2.14 -9.44
C ILE A 245 -14.81 -2.53 -9.66
N GLU A 246 -14.33 -2.70 -10.90
CA GLU A 246 -12.96 -3.25 -11.10
C GLU A 246 -11.88 -2.31 -10.59
N LYS A 247 -11.95 -1.02 -10.88
CA LYS A 247 -10.97 -0.02 -10.41
C LYS A 247 -10.99 0.15 -8.88
N TYR A 248 -12.18 0.10 -8.27
CA TYR A 248 -12.32 0.13 -6.80
C TYR A 248 -11.74 -1.12 -6.12
N SER A 249 -11.75 -2.26 -6.83
CA SER A 249 -11.17 -3.50 -6.34
C SER A 249 -9.64 -3.42 -6.20
N VAL A 250 -8.98 -2.76 -7.14
CA VAL A 250 -7.52 -2.55 -7.11
C VAL A 250 -7.13 -1.61 -5.97
N LEU A 251 -7.88 -0.52 -5.81
CA LEU A 251 -7.67 0.44 -4.73
C LEU A 251 -7.77 -0.20 -3.34
N ARG A 252 -8.82 -0.97 -3.12
CA ARG A 252 -9.00 -1.72 -1.86
C ARG A 252 -7.88 -2.72 -1.63
N ALA A 253 -7.41 -3.38 -2.70
CA ALA A 253 -6.28 -4.28 -2.60
C ALA A 253 -5.02 -3.55 -2.12
N TYR A 254 -4.74 -2.36 -2.64
CA TYR A 254 -3.60 -1.55 -2.22
C TYR A 254 -3.70 -1.13 -0.76
N MET A 255 -4.87 -0.63 -0.33
CA MET A 255 -5.09 -0.25 1.07
C MET A 255 -4.99 -1.44 2.03
N ALA A 256 -5.47 -2.62 1.61
CA ALA A 256 -5.30 -3.83 2.40
C ALA A 256 -3.83 -4.23 2.52
N VAL A 257 -3.05 -4.10 1.44
CA VAL A 257 -1.61 -4.35 1.44
C VAL A 257 -0.89 -3.39 2.39
N ASP A 258 -1.22 -2.09 2.37
CA ASP A 258 -0.55 -1.12 3.26
C ASP A 258 -0.68 -1.48 4.74
N ARG A 259 -1.82 -2.07 5.15
CA ARG A 259 -2.10 -2.49 6.54
C ARG A 259 -1.60 -3.90 6.88
N ALA A 260 -1.24 -4.71 5.89
CA ALA A 260 -0.86 -6.11 6.08
C ALA A 260 0.62 -6.28 6.45
N ASP A 261 0.92 -7.40 7.12
CA ASP A 261 2.28 -7.95 7.26
C ASP A 261 2.59 -8.87 6.08
N VAL A 262 1.57 -9.65 5.64
CA VAL A 262 1.68 -10.63 4.55
C VAL A 262 0.62 -10.36 3.48
N ALA A 263 1.02 -10.30 2.22
CA ALA A 263 0.15 -10.24 1.07
C ALA A 263 0.01 -11.63 0.42
N VAL A 264 -1.20 -12.18 0.38
CA VAL A 264 -1.52 -13.42 -0.33
C VAL A 264 -2.03 -13.04 -1.72
N ILE A 265 -1.19 -13.25 -2.73
CA ILE A 265 -1.48 -12.97 -4.14
C ILE A 265 -2.19 -14.18 -4.73
N VAL A 266 -3.48 -14.03 -5.04
CA VAL A 266 -4.31 -15.14 -5.54
C VAL A 266 -4.34 -15.13 -7.07
N ILE A 267 -3.93 -16.25 -7.66
CA ILE A 267 -3.94 -16.50 -9.11
C ILE A 267 -4.93 -17.63 -9.43
N ASP A 268 -5.63 -17.50 -10.54
CA ASP A 268 -6.50 -18.55 -11.08
C ASP A 268 -5.68 -19.52 -11.94
N ALA A 269 -5.56 -20.78 -11.51
CA ALA A 269 -4.82 -21.80 -12.21
C ALA A 269 -5.33 -22.03 -13.65
N THR A 270 -6.63 -21.82 -13.92
CA THR A 270 -7.22 -22.04 -15.25
C THR A 270 -6.87 -20.94 -16.25
N VAL A 271 -6.48 -19.76 -15.78
CA VAL A 271 -6.13 -18.58 -16.59
C VAL A 271 -4.62 -18.37 -16.63
N GLY A 272 -3.93 -18.67 -15.54
CA GLY A 272 -2.50 -18.39 -15.35
C GLY A 272 -2.23 -16.95 -14.96
N PHE A 273 -0.96 -16.55 -15.05
CA PHE A 273 -0.47 -15.22 -14.71
C PHE A 273 -0.86 -14.18 -15.76
N THR A 274 -1.20 -12.98 -15.32
CA THR A 274 -1.61 -11.86 -16.19
C THR A 274 -0.92 -10.56 -15.78
N GLU A 275 -0.92 -9.56 -16.68
CA GLU A 275 -0.38 -8.23 -16.39
C GLU A 275 -1.01 -7.56 -15.15
N GLN A 276 -2.31 -7.80 -14.90
CA GLN A 276 -2.99 -7.28 -13.73
C GLN A 276 -2.49 -7.92 -12.43
N ASP A 277 -2.15 -9.22 -12.48
CA ASP A 277 -1.55 -9.92 -11.33
C ASP A 277 -0.15 -9.36 -11.04
N SER A 278 0.63 -9.03 -12.09
CA SER A 278 1.95 -8.39 -11.98
C SER A 278 1.87 -7.02 -11.28
N LYS A 279 0.89 -6.17 -11.64
CA LYS A 279 0.71 -4.85 -11.03
C LYS A 279 0.39 -4.93 -9.54
N VAL A 280 -0.51 -5.85 -9.17
CA VAL A 280 -0.91 -6.03 -7.77
C VAL A 280 0.23 -6.64 -6.93
N ALA A 281 0.97 -7.61 -7.50
CA ALA A 281 2.12 -8.22 -6.86
C ALA A 281 3.28 -7.21 -6.72
N GLY A 282 3.54 -6.42 -7.77
CA GLY A 282 4.54 -5.36 -7.76
C GLY A 282 4.31 -4.34 -6.64
N TYR A 283 3.06 -3.92 -6.44
CA TYR A 283 2.71 -3.03 -5.33
C TYR A 283 3.07 -3.62 -3.96
N ALA A 284 2.75 -4.90 -3.71
CA ALA A 284 3.09 -5.56 -2.45
C ALA A 284 4.61 -5.65 -2.24
N HIS A 285 5.36 -5.90 -3.32
CA HIS A 285 6.83 -5.91 -3.32
C HIS A 285 7.41 -4.54 -2.97
N GLU A 286 6.96 -3.47 -3.64
CA GLU A 286 7.41 -2.09 -3.40
C GLU A 286 7.12 -1.61 -1.98
N LYS A 287 5.99 -2.04 -1.41
CA LYS A 287 5.64 -1.75 -0.01
C LYS A 287 6.38 -2.62 1.01
N GLY A 288 7.31 -3.44 0.55
CA GLY A 288 8.13 -4.27 1.44
C GLY A 288 7.37 -5.35 2.20
N LYS A 289 6.20 -5.79 1.69
CA LYS A 289 5.38 -6.78 2.37
C LYS A 289 5.88 -8.20 2.10
N ALA A 290 5.80 -9.07 3.11
CA ALA A 290 5.99 -10.49 2.86
C ALA A 290 4.89 -10.99 1.92
N CYS A 291 5.23 -11.89 0.99
CA CYS A 291 4.33 -12.32 -0.07
C CYS A 291 4.25 -13.84 -0.18
N VAL A 292 3.04 -14.33 -0.47
CA VAL A 292 2.76 -15.72 -0.81
C VAL A 292 1.90 -15.73 -2.07
N VAL A 293 2.23 -16.56 -3.04
CA VAL A 293 1.36 -16.75 -4.23
C VAL A 293 0.49 -17.99 -4.01
N ALA A 294 -0.83 -17.78 -3.93
CA ALA A 294 -1.82 -18.83 -3.82
C ALA A 294 -2.43 -19.12 -5.21
N VAL A 295 -2.05 -20.25 -5.79
CA VAL A 295 -2.58 -20.72 -7.09
C VAL A 295 -3.87 -21.48 -6.82
N ASN A 296 -5.01 -20.78 -6.97
CA ASN A 296 -6.32 -21.30 -6.65
C ASN A 296 -6.99 -21.98 -7.85
N LYS A 297 -8.09 -22.69 -7.59
CA LYS A 297 -8.83 -23.54 -8.54
C LYS A 297 -7.99 -24.69 -9.08
N TRP A 298 -7.05 -25.19 -8.29
CA TRP A 298 -6.19 -26.32 -8.67
C TRP A 298 -6.97 -27.63 -8.87
N ASP A 299 -8.21 -27.71 -8.40
CA ASP A 299 -9.15 -28.81 -8.66
C ASP A 299 -9.65 -28.84 -10.10
N ALA A 300 -9.63 -27.72 -10.81
CA ALA A 300 -10.10 -27.59 -12.20
C ALA A 300 -9.02 -27.90 -13.26
N ILE A 301 -7.78 -28.14 -12.84
CA ILE A 301 -6.67 -28.46 -13.74
C ILE A 301 -6.58 -29.98 -13.93
N GLU A 302 -6.49 -30.43 -15.18
CA GLU A 302 -6.13 -31.80 -15.50
C GLU A 302 -4.68 -32.08 -15.06
N LYS A 303 -4.49 -33.18 -14.33
CA LYS A 303 -3.23 -33.48 -13.66
C LYS A 303 -2.52 -34.64 -14.33
N GLU A 304 -1.35 -34.35 -14.86
CA GLU A 304 -0.35 -35.33 -15.27
C GLU A 304 0.81 -35.37 -14.26
N THR A 305 1.74 -36.30 -14.42
CA THR A 305 2.82 -36.56 -13.44
C THR A 305 3.65 -35.32 -13.10
N ASN A 306 3.84 -34.38 -14.04
CA ASN A 306 4.69 -33.19 -13.87
C ASN A 306 3.93 -31.87 -13.88
N THR A 307 2.61 -31.86 -14.02
CA THR A 307 1.78 -30.64 -14.20
C THR A 307 2.09 -29.56 -13.16
N MET A 308 2.25 -29.93 -11.89
CA MET A 308 2.54 -28.96 -10.83
C MET A 308 3.93 -28.34 -10.97
N ASN A 309 4.94 -29.14 -11.30
CA ASN A 309 6.32 -28.65 -11.46
C ASN A 309 6.47 -27.74 -12.68
N ASP A 310 5.82 -28.10 -13.80
CA ASP A 310 5.85 -27.30 -15.01
C ASP A 310 5.11 -25.97 -14.84
N PHE A 311 3.96 -26.02 -14.15
CA PHE A 311 3.22 -24.81 -13.81
C PHE A 311 4.01 -23.90 -12.87
N GLN A 312 4.69 -24.48 -11.87
CA GLN A 312 5.54 -23.72 -10.93
C GLN A 312 6.72 -23.07 -11.65
N LYS A 313 7.40 -23.77 -12.55
CA LYS A 313 8.50 -23.18 -13.36
C LYS A 313 8.02 -22.00 -14.17
N LYS A 314 6.88 -22.13 -14.86
CA LYS A 314 6.30 -21.04 -15.64
C LYS A 314 5.99 -19.83 -14.76
N LEU A 315 5.40 -20.05 -13.58
CA LEU A 315 5.14 -18.96 -12.64
C LEU A 315 6.43 -18.33 -12.09
N GLN A 316 7.49 -19.11 -11.86
CA GLN A 316 8.79 -18.57 -11.45
C GLN A 316 9.39 -17.63 -12.49
N ASP A 317 9.23 -17.95 -13.79
CA ASP A 317 9.65 -17.07 -14.88
C ASP A 317 8.79 -15.79 -14.92
N ASP A 318 7.47 -15.93 -14.80
CA ASP A 318 6.52 -14.81 -14.75
C ASP A 318 6.76 -13.88 -13.53
N PHE A 319 7.14 -14.45 -12.37
CA PHE A 319 7.49 -13.75 -11.13
C PHE A 319 8.98 -13.48 -10.96
N SER A 320 9.74 -13.37 -12.05
CA SER A 320 11.20 -13.17 -12.01
C SER A 320 11.62 -11.94 -11.19
N PHE A 321 10.76 -10.92 -11.09
CA PHE A 321 10.94 -9.72 -10.25
C PHE A 321 10.73 -9.99 -8.74
N MET A 322 10.10 -11.10 -8.38
CA MET A 322 9.84 -11.57 -7.01
C MET A 322 10.26 -13.05 -6.86
N SER A 323 11.44 -13.39 -7.29
CA SER A 323 11.94 -14.78 -7.32
C SER A 323 11.98 -15.48 -5.95
N TYR A 324 11.86 -14.72 -4.87
CA TYR A 324 11.85 -15.17 -3.48
C TYR A 324 10.48 -15.68 -2.98
N VAL A 325 9.41 -15.51 -3.76
CA VAL A 325 8.04 -15.78 -3.31
C VAL A 325 7.71 -17.26 -3.39
N PRO A 326 7.20 -17.89 -2.30
CA PRO A 326 6.71 -19.26 -2.33
C PRO A 326 5.34 -19.38 -3.02
N PHE A 327 5.12 -20.52 -3.68
CA PHE A 327 3.88 -20.88 -4.36
C PHE A 327 3.13 -21.97 -3.58
N VAL A 328 1.82 -21.75 -3.36
CA VAL A 328 0.92 -22.75 -2.75
C VAL A 328 -0.23 -23.03 -3.69
N PHE A 329 -0.36 -24.26 -4.15
CA PHE A 329 -1.43 -24.71 -5.04
C PHE A 329 -2.63 -25.16 -4.20
N ILE A 330 -3.73 -24.42 -4.27
CA ILE A 330 -4.91 -24.61 -3.41
C ILE A 330 -6.20 -24.78 -4.21
N SER A 331 -7.22 -25.28 -3.56
CA SER A 331 -8.59 -25.17 -4.02
C SER A 331 -9.49 -24.69 -2.87
N ALA A 332 -9.98 -23.47 -2.98
CA ALA A 332 -10.95 -22.92 -2.04
C ALA A 332 -12.28 -23.67 -2.07
N LYS A 333 -12.61 -24.32 -3.21
CA LYS A 333 -13.84 -25.13 -3.39
C LYS A 333 -13.80 -26.42 -2.58
N THR A 334 -12.69 -27.14 -2.65
CA THR A 334 -12.53 -28.47 -2.01
C THR A 334 -11.87 -28.39 -0.63
N GLY A 335 -11.23 -27.26 -0.28
CA GLY A 335 -10.40 -27.12 0.92
C GLY A 335 -8.97 -27.65 0.75
N LEU A 336 -8.59 -28.06 -0.47
CA LEU A 336 -7.27 -28.65 -0.72
C LEU A 336 -6.15 -27.69 -0.34
N ARG A 337 -5.25 -28.14 0.55
CA ARG A 337 -4.02 -27.44 0.99
C ARG A 337 -4.26 -26.05 1.64
N MET A 338 -5.42 -25.80 2.21
CA MET A 338 -5.69 -24.57 2.95
C MET A 338 -4.80 -24.50 4.21
N ASP A 339 -4.57 -25.63 4.90
CA ASP A 339 -3.62 -25.70 6.02
C ASP A 339 -2.21 -25.31 5.62
N LYS A 340 -1.75 -25.76 4.45
CA LYS A 340 -0.43 -25.37 3.92
C LYS A 340 -0.34 -23.88 3.64
N LEU A 341 -1.45 -23.26 3.24
CA LEU A 341 -1.49 -21.80 3.04
C LEU A 341 -1.22 -21.07 4.36
N PHE A 342 -1.85 -21.49 5.46
CA PHE A 342 -1.59 -20.90 6.78
C PHE A 342 -0.14 -21.11 7.24
N ASP A 343 0.41 -22.32 7.06
CA ASP A 343 1.82 -22.60 7.39
C ASP A 343 2.76 -21.68 6.61
N THR A 344 2.47 -21.49 5.31
CA THR A 344 3.30 -20.61 4.46
C THR A 344 3.17 -19.14 4.86
N ILE A 345 1.95 -18.66 5.19
CA ILE A 345 1.73 -17.30 5.68
C ILE A 345 2.53 -17.05 6.97
N LYS A 346 2.46 -17.98 7.93
CA LYS A 346 3.21 -17.88 9.18
C LYS A 346 4.71 -17.86 8.92
N PHE A 347 5.18 -18.80 8.10
CA PHE A 347 6.60 -18.91 7.75
C PHE A 347 7.15 -17.61 7.13
N VAL A 348 6.48 -17.03 6.14
CA VAL A 348 6.96 -15.79 5.52
C VAL A 348 6.86 -14.57 6.45
N ALA A 349 5.88 -14.54 7.35
CA ALA A 349 5.81 -13.51 8.40
C ALA A 349 7.00 -13.58 9.35
N GLU A 350 7.38 -14.80 9.77
CA GLU A 350 8.57 -15.05 10.58
C GLU A 350 9.84 -14.65 9.83
N GLN A 351 9.97 -15.02 8.54
CA GLN A 351 11.11 -14.62 7.69
C GLN A 351 11.24 -13.10 7.59
N ASN A 352 10.13 -12.39 7.48
CA ASN A 352 10.10 -10.93 7.39
C ASN A 352 10.53 -10.24 8.71
N SER A 353 10.46 -10.95 9.80
CA SER A 353 10.79 -10.46 11.14
C SER A 353 12.20 -10.83 11.61
N ILE A 354 12.94 -11.62 10.83
CA ILE A 354 14.27 -12.11 11.21
C ILE A 354 15.23 -10.95 11.43
N ARG A 355 15.92 -10.97 12.59
CA ARG A 355 17.04 -10.08 12.90
C ARG A 355 18.35 -10.85 12.79
N ILE A 356 19.20 -10.47 11.87
CA ILE A 356 20.48 -11.10 11.61
C ILE A 356 21.58 -10.30 12.31
N PRO A 357 22.42 -10.92 13.15
CA PRO A 357 23.54 -10.25 13.81
C PRO A 357 24.54 -9.68 12.80
N THR A 358 25.04 -8.47 13.06
CA THR A 358 25.97 -7.75 12.18
C THR A 358 27.23 -8.57 11.85
N GLY A 359 27.77 -9.32 12.82
CA GLY A 359 28.92 -10.21 12.60
C GLY A 359 28.66 -11.23 11.49
N ARG A 360 27.51 -11.97 11.59
CA ARG A 360 27.13 -12.97 10.59
C ARG A 360 26.92 -12.38 9.21
N LEU A 361 26.36 -11.15 9.13
CA LEU A 361 26.19 -10.42 7.87
C LEU A 361 27.57 -10.10 7.24
N ASN A 362 28.52 -9.65 8.03
CA ASN A 362 29.85 -9.30 7.53
C ASN A 362 30.68 -10.54 7.16
N ASP A 363 30.47 -11.70 7.79
CA ASP A 363 31.05 -12.97 7.33
C ASP A 363 30.60 -13.32 5.92
N VAL A 364 29.28 -13.19 5.65
CA VAL A 364 28.72 -13.41 4.31
C VAL A 364 29.24 -12.40 3.31
N LEU A 365 29.31 -11.12 3.69
CA LEU A 365 29.87 -10.06 2.84
C LEU A 365 31.35 -10.34 2.49
N ALA A 366 32.16 -10.74 3.46
CA ALA A 366 33.57 -11.06 3.24
C ALA A 366 33.71 -12.24 2.26
N TYR A 367 32.92 -13.31 2.48
CA TYR A 367 32.90 -14.47 1.60
C TYR A 367 32.47 -14.07 0.17
N ALA A 368 31.39 -13.30 0.04
CA ALA A 368 30.88 -12.86 -1.25
C ALA A 368 31.87 -12.00 -2.03
N THR A 369 32.52 -11.03 -1.33
CA THR A 369 33.49 -10.12 -1.97
C THR A 369 34.82 -10.82 -2.34
N GLN A 370 35.18 -11.90 -1.67
CA GLN A 370 36.32 -12.76 -2.08
C GLN A 370 36.00 -13.56 -3.33
N ARG A 371 34.78 -14.10 -3.43
CA ARG A 371 34.36 -14.95 -4.56
C ARG A 371 34.13 -14.15 -5.83
N VAL A 372 33.44 -13.02 -5.74
CA VAL A 372 33.20 -12.08 -6.83
C VAL A 372 33.65 -10.70 -6.41
N GLN A 373 34.72 -10.25 -7.03
CA GLN A 373 35.30 -8.94 -6.70
C GLN A 373 34.33 -7.80 -7.00
N PRO A 374 34.22 -6.79 -6.11
CA PRO A 374 33.40 -5.61 -6.35
C PRO A 374 33.77 -4.90 -7.66
N PRO A 375 32.78 -4.29 -8.34
CA PRO A 375 32.99 -3.60 -9.61
C PRO A 375 33.99 -2.45 -9.52
N SER A 376 34.59 -2.12 -10.66
CA SER A 376 35.50 -0.98 -10.79
C SER A 376 35.15 -0.18 -12.04
N ASP A 377 35.21 1.16 -11.94
CA ASP A 377 35.08 2.07 -13.06
C ASP A 377 36.27 3.05 -13.11
N LYS A 378 36.86 3.23 -14.29
CA LYS A 378 38.00 4.16 -14.54
C LYS A 378 39.12 4.05 -13.51
N GLY A 379 39.51 2.82 -13.15
CA GLY A 379 40.57 2.54 -12.19
C GLY A 379 40.19 2.74 -10.73
N ARG A 380 38.93 3.08 -10.44
CA ARG A 380 38.39 3.21 -9.07
C ARG A 380 37.57 2.01 -8.75
N ARG A 381 37.88 1.32 -7.66
CA ARG A 381 37.22 0.10 -7.23
C ARG A 381 36.24 0.38 -6.11
N LEU A 382 35.01 -0.25 -6.20
CA LEU A 382 34.09 -0.28 -5.09
C LEU A 382 34.73 -1.01 -3.89
N LYS A 383 34.69 -0.37 -2.73
CA LYS A 383 35.06 -0.98 -1.47
C LYS A 383 33.86 -0.92 -0.54
N ILE A 384 33.42 -2.09 -0.10
CA ILE A 384 32.35 -2.23 0.90
C ILE A 384 33.06 -2.47 2.23
N TYR A 385 32.85 -1.59 3.20
CA TYR A 385 33.52 -1.67 4.49
C TYR A 385 32.84 -2.65 5.42
N TYR A 386 31.51 -2.53 5.54
CA TYR A 386 30.65 -3.42 6.30
C TYR A 386 29.20 -3.22 5.91
N MET A 387 28.33 -4.15 6.35
CA MET A 387 26.88 -3.99 6.28
C MET A 387 26.23 -4.28 7.62
N THR A 388 25.06 -3.69 7.85
CA THR A 388 24.26 -3.93 9.05
C THR A 388 22.78 -3.94 8.71
N GLN A 389 22.00 -4.67 9.48
CA GLN A 389 20.54 -4.65 9.38
C GLN A 389 19.96 -3.58 10.29
N VAL A 390 19.28 -2.59 9.70
CA VAL A 390 18.70 -1.45 10.45
C VAL A 390 17.24 -1.64 10.79
N SER A 391 16.51 -2.46 10.01
CA SER A 391 15.08 -2.71 10.19
C SER A 391 14.71 -4.15 9.83
N THR A 392 13.57 -4.58 10.37
CA THR A 392 12.80 -5.74 9.96
C THR A 392 11.46 -5.27 9.40
N LYS A 393 10.72 -6.14 8.71
CA LYS A 393 9.39 -5.84 8.14
C LYS A 393 9.34 -4.62 7.21
N PRO A 394 10.16 -4.56 6.13
CA PRO A 394 11.02 -5.61 5.58
C PRO A 394 12.44 -5.57 6.12
N PRO A 395 13.21 -6.68 5.98
CA PRO A 395 14.64 -6.71 6.25
C PRO A 395 15.38 -5.66 5.43
N THR A 396 15.94 -4.66 6.12
CA THR A 396 16.61 -3.52 5.49
C THR A 396 18.07 -3.52 5.90
N PHE A 397 18.96 -3.57 4.92
CA PHE A 397 20.40 -3.60 5.11
C PHE A 397 21.03 -2.31 4.63
N VAL A 398 21.95 -1.75 5.43
CA VAL A 398 22.75 -0.58 5.06
C VAL A 398 24.16 -1.05 4.76
N PHE A 399 24.64 -0.69 3.58
CA PHE A 399 26.02 -0.89 3.15
C PHE A 399 26.80 0.40 3.29
N PHE A 400 27.94 0.32 3.95
CA PHE A 400 28.88 1.42 4.05
C PHE A 400 30.00 1.23 3.02
N VAL A 401 30.05 2.14 2.05
CA VAL A 401 30.92 2.03 0.89
C VAL A 401 31.84 3.26 0.77
N ASN A 402 32.88 3.14 -0.05
CA ASN A 402 33.71 4.29 -0.39
C ASN A 402 33.05 5.22 -1.43
N ARG A 403 32.16 4.67 -2.29
CA ARG A 403 31.47 5.40 -3.35
C ARG A 403 30.18 4.70 -3.73
N ALA A 404 29.07 5.40 -3.63
CA ALA A 404 27.75 4.85 -3.94
C ALA A 404 27.53 4.66 -5.45
N ASP A 405 28.11 5.54 -6.29
CA ASP A 405 28.03 5.48 -7.74
C ASP A 405 28.65 4.21 -8.36
N LEU A 406 29.53 3.52 -7.65
CA LEU A 406 30.12 2.25 -8.08
C LEU A 406 29.28 1.02 -7.70
N TYR A 407 28.24 1.17 -6.87
CA TYR A 407 27.41 0.06 -6.42
C TYR A 407 26.31 -0.24 -7.45
N HIS A 408 26.65 -1.03 -8.48
CA HIS A 408 25.75 -1.35 -9.56
C HIS A 408 24.70 -2.40 -9.16
N PHE A 409 23.52 -2.32 -9.77
CA PHE A 409 22.38 -3.23 -9.55
C PHE A 409 22.74 -4.72 -9.70
N SER A 410 23.59 -5.08 -10.66
CA SER A 410 24.02 -6.47 -10.85
C SER A 410 24.81 -7.02 -9.65
N TYR A 411 25.64 -6.19 -9.04
CA TYR A 411 26.40 -6.58 -7.85
C TYR A 411 25.50 -6.62 -6.60
N GLN A 412 24.55 -5.70 -6.50
CA GLN A 412 23.52 -5.74 -5.46
C GLN A 412 22.76 -7.05 -5.50
N ARG A 413 22.29 -7.47 -6.68
CA ARG A 413 21.57 -8.75 -6.87
C ARG A 413 22.41 -9.95 -6.50
N TYR A 414 23.70 -9.92 -6.79
CA TYR A 414 24.64 -10.97 -6.38
C TYR A 414 24.72 -11.06 -4.84
N ILE A 415 24.91 -9.95 -4.16
CA ILE A 415 24.97 -9.92 -2.68
C ILE A 415 23.62 -10.35 -2.06
N GLU A 416 22.51 -9.93 -2.65
CA GLU A 416 21.17 -10.37 -2.21
C GLU A 416 21.04 -11.89 -2.28
N ASN A 417 21.47 -12.51 -3.37
CA ASN A 417 21.44 -13.96 -3.51
C ASN A 417 22.29 -14.66 -2.44
N GLN A 418 23.48 -14.12 -2.10
CA GLN A 418 24.31 -14.69 -1.05
C GLN A 418 23.68 -14.58 0.35
N ILE A 419 23.00 -13.48 0.61
CA ILE A 419 22.23 -13.29 1.86
C ILE A 419 21.08 -14.31 1.92
N ARG A 420 20.31 -14.47 0.82
CA ARG A 420 19.20 -15.44 0.75
C ARG A 420 19.67 -16.88 0.86
N GLU A 421 20.76 -17.25 0.19
CA GLU A 421 21.36 -18.58 0.30
C GLU A 421 21.76 -18.93 1.73
N THR A 422 22.22 -17.94 2.50
CA THR A 422 22.73 -18.17 3.85
C THR A 422 21.65 -18.08 4.94
N PHE A 423 20.70 -17.14 4.80
CA PHE A 423 19.73 -16.82 5.86
C PHE A 423 18.29 -17.16 5.51
N GLY A 424 18.00 -17.59 4.26
CA GLY A 424 16.66 -17.84 3.77
C GLY A 424 16.00 -16.57 3.29
N LEU A 425 15.23 -15.89 4.13
CA LEU A 425 14.42 -14.71 3.80
C LEU A 425 13.45 -14.97 2.64
N GLU A 426 12.90 -16.21 2.60
CA GLU A 426 11.91 -16.62 1.61
C GLU A 426 10.59 -15.88 1.84
N GLY A 427 9.93 -15.50 0.77
CA GLY A 427 8.66 -14.77 0.84
C GLY A 427 8.77 -13.30 1.24
N THR A 428 9.98 -12.77 1.52
CA THR A 428 10.14 -11.39 1.94
C THR A 428 11.07 -10.60 1.02
N PRO A 429 10.73 -9.36 0.63
CA PRO A 429 11.63 -8.47 -0.09
C PRO A 429 12.77 -8.02 0.83
N ILE A 430 13.92 -7.74 0.22
CA ILE A 430 15.08 -7.17 0.90
C ILE A 430 15.31 -5.75 0.39
N VAL A 431 15.47 -4.81 1.32
CA VAL A 431 15.77 -3.42 1.00
C VAL A 431 17.24 -3.14 1.28
N PHE A 432 17.94 -2.58 0.29
CA PHE A 432 19.32 -2.13 0.44
C PHE A 432 19.40 -0.61 0.43
N LYS A 433 20.13 -0.07 1.40
CA LYS A 433 20.49 1.36 1.47
C LYS A 433 22.00 1.49 1.41
N ILE A 434 22.47 2.38 0.55
CA ILE A 434 23.91 2.61 0.38
C ILE A 434 24.27 3.92 1.07
N ARG A 435 25.32 3.90 1.88
CA ARG A 435 25.89 5.09 2.51
C ARG A 435 27.36 5.20 2.19
N GLU A 436 27.78 6.35 1.72
CA GLU A 436 29.19 6.68 1.63
C GLU A 436 29.72 6.96 3.04
N ARG A 437 30.91 6.46 3.31
CA ARG A 437 31.62 6.78 4.55
C ARG A 437 32.39 8.07 4.33
N ASP A 438 32.04 9.11 5.07
CA ASP A 438 32.76 10.37 5.07
C ASP A 438 34.20 10.17 5.56
N LYS A 439 35.16 10.92 4.97
CA LYS A 439 36.59 10.80 5.32
C LYS A 439 36.90 11.24 6.77
N ASP A 440 35.97 11.91 7.43
CA ASP A 440 36.10 12.41 8.80
C ASP A 440 35.70 11.42 9.91
N ASP A 441 35.13 10.27 9.57
CA ASP A 441 34.80 9.20 10.52
C ASP A 441 35.99 8.27 10.87
N VAL A 442 37.20 8.64 10.51
CA VAL A 442 38.44 7.92 10.84
C VAL A 442 39.20 8.71 11.90
N LYS A 443 38.68 8.71 13.12
CA LYS A 443 39.49 9.01 14.33
C LYS A 443 39.20 8.01 15.41
#